data_e736f61dd550eb68f68c788826c7e4f2
#
_entry.id   e736f61dd550eb68f68c788826c7e4f2
#
_cell.length_a   1.000
_cell.length_b   1.000
_cell.length_c   1.000
_cell.angle_alpha   90.00
_cell.angle_beta   90.00
_cell.angle_gamma   90.00
#
_symmetry.space_group_name_H-M   'P 1'
#
loop_
_entity.id
_entity.type
_entity.pdbx_description
1 polymer ?
#
loop_
_entity_poly.entity_id
_entity_poly.type
_entity_poly.pdbx_seq_one_letter_code
_entity_poly.pdbx_strand_id
1 'polypeptide(L)'
;VYIGFIYIRECKRYHIKLSSNIFYKILILSTFSIIFDGTTAVTVNYLDHVNPILNKALHLIFLIGIDTVIYMMSGYMLRMTEVIPVNRRGSIFLHLPYIINVLIVVIHIGGLEFREGKYTNYSMGVSAYTCFAMVGIYVLFTLVVFFQRWNYIEGNKRISILTYLMTMGGITILQAIFPEILLSSVVVTLMVIGIYMNQEDPALNEISRYHSEMVMSFATLVENKDGSTGGHIKRTTAYVKLLAEELRERGYYKKILTKDYIRNLCQAAPMHDIGKIAVPDVILQKPGRLTKEEFEIIKKHTIDGGRI
;
A
#
# COMPACT_ATOMS: atom_id res chain seq x y z
N VAL A 1 16.62 -7.38 6.07
CA VAL A 1 16.79 -7.63 7.52
C VAL A 1 16.63 -6.34 8.32
N TYR A 2 17.42 -5.27 8.06
CA TYR A 2 17.39 -4.03 8.84
C TYR A 2 16.01 -3.36 8.88
N ILE A 3 15.35 -3.20 7.73
CA ILE A 3 13.98 -2.66 7.65
C ILE A 3 13.00 -3.52 8.45
N GLY A 4 13.15 -4.85 8.42
CA GLY A 4 12.31 -5.74 9.21
C GLY A 4 12.45 -5.51 10.71
N PHE A 5 13.67 -5.30 11.16
CA PHE A 5 13.91 -4.99 12.57
C PHE A 5 13.28 -3.63 12.96
N ILE A 6 13.47 -2.59 12.14
CA ILE A 6 12.85 -1.27 12.37
C ILE A 6 11.33 -1.41 12.40
N TYR A 7 10.74 -2.06 11.40
CA TYR A 7 9.29 -2.23 11.29
C TYR A 7 8.70 -2.95 12.50
N ILE A 8 9.31 -4.07 12.93
CA ILE A 8 8.86 -4.82 14.11
C ILE A 8 8.98 -3.96 15.38
N ARG A 9 10.07 -3.22 15.52
CA ARG A 9 10.28 -2.32 16.67
C ARG A 9 9.22 -1.23 16.73
N GLU A 10 8.96 -0.55 15.61
CA GLU A 10 7.96 0.51 15.54
C GLU A 10 6.54 -0.03 15.72
N CYS A 11 6.20 -1.17 15.11
CA CYS A 11 4.91 -1.81 15.33
C CYS A 11 4.69 -2.16 16.82
N LYS A 12 5.72 -2.65 17.51
CA LYS A 12 5.63 -2.89 18.97
C LYS A 12 5.43 -1.59 19.74
N ARG A 13 6.16 -0.53 19.38
CA ARG A 13 6.07 0.79 20.01
C ARG A 13 4.67 1.39 19.90
N TYR A 14 4.02 1.22 18.74
CA TYR A 14 2.68 1.74 18.47
C TYR A 14 1.55 0.72 18.67
N HIS A 15 1.84 -0.43 19.30
CA HIS A 15 0.86 -1.50 19.58
C HIS A 15 0.13 -2.04 18.35
N ILE A 16 0.76 -2.01 17.18
CA ILE A 16 0.20 -2.51 15.92
C ILE A 16 0.33 -4.05 15.88
N LYS A 17 -0.78 -4.73 15.57
CA LYS A 17 -0.81 -6.20 15.49
C LYS A 17 -0.13 -6.70 14.21
N LEU A 18 1.04 -7.31 14.35
CA LEU A 18 1.86 -7.82 13.24
C LEU A 18 1.22 -8.99 12.48
N SER A 19 0.55 -9.91 13.18
CA SER A 19 0.07 -11.17 12.60
C SER A 19 -0.97 -11.00 11.49
N SER A 20 -1.74 -9.92 11.48
CA SER A 20 -2.74 -9.61 10.45
C SER A 20 -2.20 -8.77 9.30
N ASN A 21 -0.99 -8.21 9.42
CA ASN A 21 -0.43 -7.32 8.43
C ASN A 21 0.21 -8.10 7.27
N ILE A 22 -0.24 -7.82 6.04
CA ILE A 22 0.28 -8.48 4.84
C ILE A 22 1.71 -8.06 4.56
N PHE A 23 2.06 -6.80 4.81
CA PHE A 23 3.41 -6.31 4.60
C PHE A 23 4.42 -7.06 5.48
N TYR A 24 4.07 -7.35 6.73
CA TYR A 24 4.91 -8.16 7.62
C TYR A 24 5.18 -9.56 7.04
N LYS A 25 4.18 -10.20 6.43
CA LYS A 25 4.35 -11.49 5.76
C LYS A 25 5.25 -11.39 4.53
N ILE A 26 5.07 -10.33 3.71
CA ILE A 26 5.94 -10.04 2.56
C ILE A 26 7.38 -9.86 3.02
N LEU A 27 7.60 -9.12 4.10
CA LEU A 27 8.92 -8.83 4.64
C LEU A 27 9.67 -10.10 5.09
N ILE A 28 9.01 -10.98 5.84
CA ILE A 28 9.60 -12.26 6.27
C ILE A 28 9.94 -13.11 5.05
N LEU A 29 8.99 -13.27 4.13
CA LEU A 29 9.17 -14.10 2.95
C LEU A 29 10.24 -13.56 2.01
N SER A 30 10.30 -12.24 1.84
CA SER A 30 11.36 -11.57 1.09
C SER A 30 12.74 -11.81 1.69
N THR A 31 12.85 -11.72 3.02
CA THR A 31 14.12 -12.00 3.72
C THR A 31 14.57 -13.45 3.50
N PHE A 32 13.62 -14.39 3.60
CA PHE A 32 13.88 -15.79 3.33
C PHE A 32 14.31 -16.01 1.86
N SER A 33 13.60 -15.46 0.89
CA SER A 33 13.90 -15.57 -0.53
C SER A 33 15.29 -15.01 -0.87
N ILE A 34 15.70 -13.88 -0.31
CA ILE A 34 17.02 -13.25 -0.51
C ILE A 34 18.14 -14.16 0.03
N ILE A 35 17.94 -14.83 1.17
CA ILE A 35 18.92 -15.77 1.72
C ILE A 35 19.12 -16.96 0.77
N PHE A 36 18.03 -17.51 0.22
CA PHE A 36 18.09 -18.61 -0.71
C PHE A 36 18.67 -18.19 -2.08
N ASP A 37 18.40 -16.96 -2.55
CA ASP A 37 19.04 -16.39 -3.75
C ASP A 37 20.56 -16.35 -3.60
N GLY A 38 21.07 -15.81 -2.50
CA GLY A 38 22.50 -15.82 -2.19
C GLY A 38 23.08 -17.24 -2.07
N THR A 39 22.33 -18.16 -1.45
CA THR A 39 22.77 -19.56 -1.31
C THR A 39 22.87 -20.25 -2.67
N THR A 40 21.87 -20.09 -3.54
CA THR A 40 21.89 -20.68 -4.88
C THR A 40 22.97 -20.07 -5.77
N ALA A 41 23.24 -18.77 -5.63
CA ALA A 41 24.34 -18.10 -6.32
C ALA A 41 25.70 -18.66 -5.94
N VAL A 42 25.90 -18.99 -4.67
CA VAL A 42 27.15 -19.65 -4.23
C VAL A 42 27.21 -21.08 -4.76
N THR A 43 26.15 -21.87 -4.59
CA THR A 43 26.19 -23.30 -4.94
C THR A 43 26.33 -23.54 -6.44
N VAL A 44 25.82 -22.62 -7.29
CA VAL A 44 26.00 -22.72 -8.75
C VAL A 44 27.43 -22.47 -9.22
N ASN A 45 28.22 -21.75 -8.42
CA ASN A 45 29.64 -21.53 -8.72
C ASN A 45 30.58 -22.61 -8.14
N TYR A 46 30.08 -23.52 -7.31
CA TYR A 46 30.83 -24.62 -6.70
C TYR A 46 30.18 -25.99 -6.98
N LEU A 47 29.78 -26.23 -8.24
CA LEU A 47 29.04 -27.43 -8.66
C LEU A 47 29.74 -28.73 -8.33
N ASP A 48 31.09 -28.75 -8.44
CA ASP A 48 31.89 -29.94 -8.14
C ASP A 48 31.90 -30.32 -6.65
N HIS A 49 31.57 -29.39 -5.78
CA HIS A 49 31.57 -29.58 -4.33
C HIS A 49 30.17 -29.74 -3.72
N VAL A 50 29.11 -29.54 -4.50
CA VAL A 50 27.75 -29.57 -4.05
C VAL A 50 26.99 -30.73 -4.70
N ASN A 51 26.31 -31.54 -3.89
CA ASN A 51 25.46 -32.61 -4.41
C ASN A 51 24.38 -32.04 -5.38
N PRO A 52 24.28 -32.56 -6.63
CA PRO A 52 23.35 -32.04 -7.64
C PRO A 52 21.88 -32.04 -7.18
N ILE A 53 21.47 -33.03 -6.40
CA ILE A 53 20.12 -33.12 -5.86
C ILE A 53 19.87 -31.98 -4.85
N LEU A 54 20.85 -31.76 -3.95
CA LEU A 54 20.77 -30.66 -2.98
C LEU A 54 20.72 -29.31 -3.68
N ASN A 55 21.54 -29.10 -4.72
CA ASN A 55 21.55 -27.85 -5.48
C ASN A 55 20.18 -27.59 -6.16
N LYS A 56 19.61 -28.61 -6.82
CA LYS A 56 18.25 -28.50 -7.41
C LYS A 56 17.18 -28.23 -6.33
N ALA A 57 17.27 -28.84 -5.16
CA ALA A 57 16.35 -28.59 -4.04
C ALA A 57 16.44 -27.15 -3.52
N LEU A 58 17.65 -26.58 -3.39
CA LEU A 58 17.86 -25.19 -3.01
C LEU A 58 17.27 -24.23 -4.05
N HIS A 59 17.47 -24.51 -5.34
CA HIS A 59 16.87 -23.74 -6.43
C HIS A 59 15.34 -23.84 -6.44
N LEU A 60 14.79 -25.01 -6.15
CA LEU A 60 13.33 -25.19 -6.03
C LEU A 60 12.75 -24.28 -4.93
N ILE A 61 13.37 -24.28 -3.74
CA ILE A 61 12.96 -23.44 -2.61
C ILE A 61 13.08 -21.96 -2.97
N PHE A 62 14.18 -21.57 -3.63
CA PHE A 62 14.38 -20.20 -4.08
C PHE A 62 13.31 -19.77 -5.09
N LEU A 63 13.06 -20.55 -6.15
CA LEU A 63 12.09 -20.22 -7.19
C LEU A 63 10.68 -20.11 -6.64
N ILE A 64 10.25 -21.06 -5.81
CA ILE A 64 8.93 -20.97 -5.15
C ILE A 64 8.89 -19.77 -4.19
N GLY A 65 9.97 -19.49 -3.48
CA GLY A 65 10.07 -18.35 -2.57
C GLY A 65 9.89 -17.02 -3.29
N ILE A 66 10.64 -16.79 -4.36
CA ILE A 66 10.56 -15.56 -5.14
C ILE A 66 9.19 -15.40 -5.82
N ASP A 67 8.63 -16.47 -6.38
CA ASP A 67 7.29 -16.48 -6.97
C ASP A 67 6.22 -16.11 -5.96
N THR A 68 6.33 -16.62 -4.73
CA THR A 68 5.39 -16.29 -3.65
C THR A 68 5.52 -14.82 -3.23
N VAL A 69 6.74 -14.26 -3.18
CA VAL A 69 6.96 -12.83 -2.93
C VAL A 69 6.30 -11.98 -4.01
N ILE A 70 6.53 -12.31 -5.28
CA ILE A 70 5.96 -11.59 -6.43
C ILE A 70 4.43 -11.63 -6.40
N TYR A 71 3.85 -12.81 -6.18
CA TYR A 71 2.42 -13.01 -6.03
C TYR A 71 1.84 -12.14 -4.89
N MET A 72 2.47 -12.15 -3.71
CA MET A 72 2.00 -11.37 -2.56
C MET A 72 2.14 -9.86 -2.80
N MET A 73 3.25 -9.41 -3.42
CA MET A 73 3.46 -8.00 -3.77
C MET A 73 2.44 -7.53 -4.81
N SER A 74 2.16 -8.34 -5.84
CA SER A 74 1.14 -8.04 -6.85
C SER A 74 -0.26 -7.95 -6.22
N GLY A 75 -0.60 -8.88 -5.34
CA GLY A 75 -1.83 -8.84 -4.56
C GLY A 75 -1.93 -7.60 -3.66
N TYR A 76 -0.82 -7.17 -3.06
CA TYR A 76 -0.75 -5.95 -2.26
C TYR A 76 -0.99 -4.70 -3.14
N MET A 77 -0.34 -4.59 -4.31
CA MET A 77 -0.53 -3.47 -5.24
C MET A 77 -1.97 -3.41 -5.78
N LEU A 78 -2.55 -4.56 -6.13
CA LEU A 78 -3.93 -4.63 -6.59
C LEU A 78 -4.95 -4.24 -5.52
N ARG A 79 -4.69 -4.50 -4.24
CA ARG A 79 -5.54 -4.00 -3.14
C ARG A 79 -5.54 -2.48 -3.04
N MET A 80 -4.42 -1.82 -3.35
CA MET A 80 -4.37 -0.36 -3.39
C MET A 80 -5.27 0.24 -4.47
N THR A 81 -5.59 -0.51 -5.54
CA THR A 81 -6.53 -0.09 -6.57
C THR A 81 -8.01 -0.25 -6.17
N GLU A 82 -8.29 -0.85 -5.01
CA GLU A 82 -9.62 -1.18 -4.49
C GLU A 82 -10.46 -2.11 -5.39
N VAL A 83 -9.81 -2.82 -6.30
CA VAL A 83 -10.49 -3.79 -7.19
C VAL A 83 -10.58 -5.19 -6.55
N ILE A 84 -9.64 -5.54 -5.69
CA ILE A 84 -9.59 -6.84 -5.02
C ILE A 84 -9.73 -6.64 -3.50
N PRO A 85 -10.66 -7.34 -2.86
CA PRO A 85 -11.27 -8.62 -3.21
C PRO A 85 -12.79 -8.59 -3.39
N VAL A 86 -13.38 -7.65 -4.09
CA VAL A 86 -14.85 -7.52 -4.15
C VAL A 86 -15.52 -8.57 -5.04
N ASN A 87 -14.76 -9.22 -5.93
CA ASN A 87 -15.38 -10.18 -6.87
C ASN A 87 -14.62 -11.52 -6.88
N ARG A 88 -15.37 -12.65 -6.69
CA ARG A 88 -14.84 -14.02 -6.73
C ARG A 88 -14.04 -14.32 -8.01
N ARG A 89 -14.44 -13.74 -9.16
CA ARG A 89 -13.73 -13.89 -10.44
C ARG A 89 -12.36 -13.19 -10.42
N GLY A 90 -12.24 -11.99 -9.87
CA GLY A 90 -10.97 -11.28 -9.75
C GLY A 90 -9.96 -12.00 -8.84
N SER A 91 -10.44 -12.70 -7.81
CA SER A 91 -9.62 -13.54 -6.96
C SER A 91 -8.99 -14.71 -7.73
N ILE A 92 -9.72 -15.33 -8.66
CA ILE A 92 -9.20 -16.44 -9.51
C ILE A 92 -8.04 -15.94 -10.39
N PHE A 93 -8.18 -14.79 -11.03
CA PHE A 93 -7.10 -14.20 -11.85
C PHE A 93 -5.83 -13.89 -11.08
N LEU A 94 -5.95 -13.59 -9.79
CA LEU A 94 -4.79 -13.37 -8.93
C LEU A 94 -4.09 -14.69 -8.55
N HIS A 95 -4.85 -15.73 -8.21
CA HIS A 95 -4.28 -16.98 -7.70
C HIS A 95 -3.82 -17.94 -8.80
N LEU A 96 -4.54 -17.98 -9.92
CA LEU A 96 -4.35 -19.00 -10.96
C LEU A 96 -2.95 -18.97 -11.59
N PRO A 97 -2.38 -17.83 -12.01
CA PRO A 97 -1.02 -17.80 -12.58
C PRO A 97 0.04 -18.32 -11.60
N TYR A 98 -0.07 -17.97 -10.33
CA TYR A 98 0.84 -18.43 -9.29
C TYR A 98 0.76 -19.94 -9.09
N ILE A 99 -0.45 -20.50 -8.96
CA ILE A 99 -0.64 -21.96 -8.75
C ILE A 99 -0.09 -22.73 -9.95
N ILE A 100 -0.41 -22.30 -11.18
CA ILE A 100 0.08 -22.93 -12.40
C ILE A 100 1.61 -22.88 -12.45
N ASN A 101 2.20 -21.74 -12.15
CA ASN A 101 3.64 -21.59 -12.20
C ASN A 101 4.35 -22.48 -11.16
N VAL A 102 3.87 -22.52 -9.92
CA VAL A 102 4.41 -23.40 -8.88
C VAL A 102 4.38 -24.87 -9.32
N LEU A 103 3.27 -25.32 -9.93
CA LEU A 103 3.17 -26.68 -10.46
C LEU A 103 4.21 -26.95 -11.57
N ILE A 104 4.38 -26.02 -12.51
CA ILE A 104 5.36 -26.14 -13.58
C ILE A 104 6.79 -26.17 -13.00
N VAL A 105 7.11 -25.29 -12.05
CA VAL A 105 8.43 -25.24 -11.39
C VAL A 105 8.74 -26.58 -10.72
N VAL A 106 7.79 -27.14 -9.95
CA VAL A 106 7.99 -28.44 -9.26
C VAL A 106 8.19 -29.58 -10.26
N ILE A 107 7.40 -29.65 -11.34
CA ILE A 107 7.47 -30.72 -12.33
C ILE A 107 8.81 -30.65 -13.12
N HIS A 108 9.25 -29.43 -13.48
CA HIS A 108 10.38 -29.25 -14.37
C HIS A 108 11.71 -28.94 -13.68
N ILE A 109 11.76 -28.95 -12.35
CA ILE A 109 13.01 -28.65 -11.60
C ILE A 109 14.14 -29.62 -11.94
N GLY A 110 13.80 -30.86 -12.30
CA GLY A 110 14.76 -31.87 -12.77
C GLY A 110 15.52 -31.45 -14.02
N GLY A 111 14.90 -30.65 -14.90
CA GLY A 111 15.50 -30.11 -16.14
C GLY A 111 16.19 -28.75 -15.96
N LEU A 112 16.47 -28.34 -14.73
CA LEU A 112 17.25 -27.12 -14.49
C LEU A 112 18.69 -27.33 -14.95
N GLU A 113 19.16 -26.47 -15.83
CA GLU A 113 20.52 -26.43 -16.38
C GLU A 113 21.36 -25.38 -15.68
N PHE A 114 22.61 -25.73 -15.38
CA PHE A 114 23.58 -24.78 -14.86
C PHE A 114 24.51 -24.37 -16.01
N ARG A 115 24.63 -23.08 -16.25
CA ARG A 115 25.37 -22.51 -17.38
C ARG A 115 26.50 -21.62 -16.87
N GLU A 116 27.62 -21.66 -17.58
CA GLU A 116 28.73 -20.76 -17.33
C GLU A 116 28.43 -19.38 -17.91
N GLY A 117 28.55 -18.34 -17.09
CA GLY A 117 28.44 -16.97 -17.52
C GLY A 117 29.82 -16.29 -17.59
N LYS A 118 29.85 -15.09 -18.15
CA LYS A 118 31.08 -14.30 -18.25
C LYS A 118 31.61 -13.87 -16.87
N TYR A 119 30.76 -13.61 -15.93
CA TYR A 119 31.09 -13.12 -14.58
C TYR A 119 30.78 -14.14 -13.48
N THR A 120 29.69 -14.87 -13.63
CA THR A 120 29.28 -15.90 -12.66
C THR A 120 28.41 -16.95 -13.36
N ASN A 121 28.42 -18.16 -12.86
CA ASN A 121 27.52 -19.21 -13.32
C ASN A 121 26.08 -18.89 -12.90
N TYR A 122 25.12 -19.36 -13.68
CA TYR A 122 23.70 -19.14 -13.44
C TYR A 122 22.87 -20.38 -13.81
N SER A 123 21.66 -20.43 -13.27
CA SER A 123 20.73 -21.53 -13.57
C SER A 123 19.65 -21.06 -14.53
N MET A 124 19.34 -21.88 -15.54
CA MET A 124 18.27 -21.64 -16.50
C MET A 124 17.54 -22.93 -16.83
N GLY A 125 16.32 -22.80 -17.34
CA GLY A 125 15.46 -23.91 -17.72
C GLY A 125 13.99 -23.50 -17.72
N VAL A 126 13.11 -24.45 -18.01
CA VAL A 126 11.66 -24.20 -18.04
C VAL A 126 11.17 -23.56 -16.74
N SER A 127 11.64 -24.05 -15.59
CA SER A 127 11.26 -23.51 -14.27
C SER A 127 11.64 -22.03 -14.11
N ALA A 128 12.80 -21.59 -14.60
CA ALA A 128 13.22 -20.18 -14.52
C ALA A 128 12.44 -19.32 -15.53
N TYR A 129 12.25 -19.78 -16.76
CA TYR A 129 11.50 -19.03 -17.78
C TYR A 129 10.05 -18.79 -17.40
N THR A 130 9.40 -19.77 -16.76
CA THR A 130 7.99 -19.62 -16.32
C THR A 130 7.85 -18.62 -15.18
N CYS A 131 8.85 -18.45 -14.30
CA CYS A 131 8.90 -17.39 -13.30
C CYS A 131 8.89 -16.00 -13.97
N PHE A 132 9.72 -15.77 -15.01
CA PHE A 132 9.68 -14.51 -15.78
C PHE A 132 8.33 -14.28 -16.45
N ALA A 133 7.72 -15.32 -17.02
CA ALA A 133 6.39 -15.22 -17.63
C ALA A 133 5.32 -14.84 -16.60
N MET A 134 5.39 -15.43 -15.40
CA MET A 134 4.48 -15.10 -14.30
C MET A 134 4.61 -13.64 -13.86
N VAL A 135 5.83 -13.11 -13.73
CA VAL A 135 6.07 -11.70 -13.44
C VAL A 135 5.43 -10.83 -14.52
N GLY A 136 5.65 -11.15 -15.81
CA GLY A 136 5.06 -10.42 -16.93
C GLY A 136 3.52 -10.38 -16.86
N ILE A 137 2.88 -11.51 -16.53
CA ILE A 137 1.42 -11.58 -16.34
C ILE A 137 0.96 -10.65 -15.21
N TYR A 138 1.63 -10.66 -14.05
CA TYR A 138 1.25 -9.80 -12.93
C TYR A 138 1.50 -8.32 -13.19
N VAL A 139 2.60 -7.96 -13.84
CA VAL A 139 2.90 -6.58 -14.23
C VAL A 139 1.85 -6.08 -15.21
N LEU A 140 1.53 -6.87 -16.25
CA LEU A 140 0.51 -6.51 -17.24
C LEU A 140 -0.88 -6.38 -16.61
N PHE A 141 -1.26 -7.33 -15.75
CA PHE A 141 -2.55 -7.27 -15.06
C PHE A 141 -2.65 -6.04 -14.15
N THR A 142 -1.61 -5.76 -13.35
CA THR A 142 -1.55 -4.58 -12.49
C THR A 142 -1.61 -3.29 -13.33
N LEU A 143 -0.92 -3.24 -14.47
CA LEU A 143 -0.94 -2.09 -15.38
C LEU A 143 -2.34 -1.81 -15.92
N VAL A 144 -3.03 -2.83 -16.40
CA VAL A 144 -4.41 -2.71 -16.92
C VAL A 144 -5.36 -2.19 -15.84
N VAL A 145 -5.34 -2.80 -14.65
CA VAL A 145 -6.18 -2.37 -13.53
C VAL A 145 -5.83 -0.95 -13.08
N PHE A 146 -4.55 -0.61 -13.04
CA PHE A 146 -4.07 0.73 -12.67
C PHE A 146 -4.62 1.82 -13.59
N PHE A 147 -4.56 1.64 -14.91
CA PHE A 147 -5.10 2.63 -15.86
C PHE A 147 -6.64 2.67 -15.84
N GLN A 148 -7.32 1.54 -15.70
CA GLN A 148 -8.78 1.51 -15.56
C GLN A 148 -9.26 2.25 -14.31
N ARG A 149 -8.46 2.25 -13.24
CA ARG A 149 -8.80 2.84 -11.95
C ARG A 149 -8.05 4.14 -11.63
N TRP A 150 -7.33 4.71 -12.59
CA TRP A 150 -6.49 5.91 -12.38
C TRP A 150 -7.14 6.98 -11.53
N ASN A 151 -8.37 7.39 -11.86
CA ASN A 151 -9.10 8.45 -11.16
C ASN A 151 -9.60 8.04 -9.75
N TYR A 152 -9.52 6.76 -9.42
CA TYR A 152 -9.99 6.23 -8.13
C TYR A 152 -8.87 5.97 -7.14
N ILE A 153 -7.62 6.04 -7.57
CA ILE A 153 -6.45 5.76 -6.74
C ILE A 153 -5.92 7.08 -6.17
N GLU A 154 -5.62 7.13 -4.88
CA GLU A 154 -4.97 8.27 -4.22
C GLU A 154 -3.56 8.52 -4.77
N GLY A 155 -3.11 9.78 -4.78
CA GLY A 155 -1.81 10.17 -5.35
C GLY A 155 -0.62 9.35 -4.82
N ASN A 156 -0.52 9.20 -3.51
CA ASN A 156 0.56 8.42 -2.88
C ASN A 156 0.54 6.93 -3.30
N LYS A 157 -0.65 6.34 -3.42
CA LYS A 157 -0.82 4.97 -3.90
C LYS A 157 -0.45 4.81 -5.37
N ARG A 158 -0.72 5.85 -6.22
CA ARG A 158 -0.28 5.84 -7.63
C ARG A 158 1.22 5.76 -7.75
N ILE A 159 1.96 6.54 -6.95
CA ILE A 159 3.43 6.52 -6.94
C ILE A 159 3.94 5.13 -6.59
N SER A 160 3.39 4.49 -5.55
CA SER A 160 3.79 3.14 -5.14
C SER A 160 3.54 2.10 -6.23
N ILE A 161 2.37 2.17 -6.92
CA ILE A 161 2.04 1.25 -8.02
C ILE A 161 2.96 1.49 -9.22
N LEU A 162 3.23 2.77 -9.58
CA LEU A 162 4.16 3.11 -10.66
C LEU A 162 5.58 2.61 -10.37
N THR A 163 6.06 2.83 -9.14
CA THR A 163 7.37 2.32 -8.70
C THR A 163 7.42 0.79 -8.82
N TYR A 164 6.36 0.09 -8.40
CA TYR A 164 6.22 -1.34 -8.58
C TYR A 164 6.33 -1.75 -10.06
N LEU A 165 5.54 -1.15 -10.94
CA LEU A 165 5.51 -1.49 -12.36
C LEU A 165 6.87 -1.25 -13.03
N MET A 166 7.52 -0.13 -12.73
CA MET A 166 8.82 0.22 -13.30
C MET A 166 9.95 -0.68 -12.79
N THR A 167 9.99 -0.96 -11.49
CA THR A 167 11.04 -1.80 -10.91
C THR A 167 10.85 -3.26 -11.28
N MET A 168 9.66 -3.84 -11.11
CA MET A 168 9.41 -5.23 -11.46
C MET A 168 9.55 -5.49 -12.96
N GLY A 169 8.91 -4.65 -13.81
CA GLY A 169 8.98 -4.80 -15.26
C GLY A 169 10.39 -4.57 -15.80
N GLY A 170 11.01 -3.43 -15.44
CA GLY A 170 12.33 -3.04 -15.95
C GLY A 170 13.43 -4.01 -15.54
N ILE A 171 13.48 -4.38 -14.26
CA ILE A 171 14.54 -5.26 -13.78
C ILE A 171 14.32 -6.72 -14.23
N THR A 172 13.07 -7.17 -14.37
CA THR A 172 12.78 -8.50 -14.93
C THR A 172 13.28 -8.60 -16.38
N ILE A 173 13.10 -7.55 -17.18
CA ILE A 173 13.65 -7.49 -18.56
C ILE A 173 15.18 -7.54 -18.51
N LEU A 174 15.81 -6.75 -17.63
CA LEU A 174 17.27 -6.76 -17.46
C LEU A 174 17.80 -8.12 -17.01
N GLN A 175 17.11 -8.79 -16.09
CA GLN A 175 17.46 -10.12 -15.62
C GLN A 175 17.31 -11.18 -16.72
N ALA A 176 16.33 -11.03 -17.61
CA ALA A 176 16.18 -11.93 -18.76
C ALA A 176 17.27 -11.76 -19.81
N ILE A 177 17.79 -10.52 -19.97
CA ILE A 177 18.91 -10.22 -20.91
C ILE A 177 20.26 -10.60 -20.29
N PHE A 178 20.44 -10.37 -18.98
CA PHE A 178 21.67 -10.62 -18.24
C PHE A 178 21.42 -11.58 -17.07
N PRO A 179 21.15 -12.87 -17.34
CA PRO A 179 20.73 -13.83 -16.31
C PRO A 179 21.82 -14.12 -15.26
N GLU A 180 23.07 -13.84 -15.59
CA GLU A 180 24.23 -14.00 -14.68
C GLU A 180 24.31 -12.93 -13.58
N ILE A 181 23.54 -11.83 -13.68
CA ILE A 181 23.54 -10.77 -12.66
C ILE A 181 22.40 -11.04 -11.66
N LEU A 182 22.70 -11.07 -10.38
CA LEU A 182 21.73 -11.29 -9.29
C LEU A 182 20.88 -10.05 -9.05
N LEU A 183 19.94 -9.75 -9.95
CA LEU A 183 19.04 -8.60 -9.82
C LEU A 183 17.77 -8.90 -9.01
N SER A 184 17.36 -10.15 -8.88
CA SER A 184 16.14 -10.58 -8.16
C SER A 184 16.09 -10.08 -6.72
N SER A 185 17.16 -10.27 -5.96
CA SER A 185 17.26 -9.78 -4.58
C SER A 185 17.24 -8.25 -4.48
N VAL A 186 17.84 -7.56 -5.45
CA VAL A 186 17.86 -6.09 -5.51
C VAL A 186 16.43 -5.57 -5.72
N VAL A 187 15.70 -6.16 -6.70
CA VAL A 187 14.28 -5.80 -6.95
C VAL A 187 13.44 -5.94 -5.71
N VAL A 188 13.48 -7.13 -5.10
CA VAL A 188 12.68 -7.42 -3.91
C VAL A 188 13.02 -6.44 -2.79
N THR A 189 14.31 -6.13 -2.59
CA THR A 189 14.74 -5.18 -1.57
C THR A 189 14.21 -3.76 -1.84
N LEU A 190 14.37 -3.25 -3.07
CA LEU A 190 13.88 -1.93 -3.45
C LEU A 190 12.35 -1.83 -3.30
N MET A 191 11.64 -2.89 -3.66
CA MET A 191 10.19 -2.96 -3.54
C MET A 191 9.74 -2.91 -2.07
N VAL A 192 10.37 -3.69 -1.20
CA VAL A 192 10.08 -3.68 0.25
C VAL A 192 10.34 -2.29 0.84
N ILE A 193 11.47 -1.65 0.46
CA ILE A 193 11.78 -0.27 0.89
C ILE A 193 10.70 0.70 0.41
N GLY A 194 10.33 0.63 -0.86
CA GLY A 194 9.32 1.51 -1.45
C GLY A 194 7.94 1.37 -0.80
N ILE A 195 7.51 0.14 -0.53
CA ILE A 195 6.24 -0.10 0.18
C ILE A 195 6.33 0.44 1.61
N TYR A 196 7.42 0.16 2.34
CA TYR A 196 7.61 0.66 3.70
C TYR A 196 7.52 2.18 3.77
N MET A 197 8.33 2.88 2.98
CA MET A 197 8.41 4.34 3.02
C MET A 197 7.10 5.04 2.60
N ASN A 198 6.36 4.47 1.66
CA ASN A 198 5.20 5.14 1.10
C ASN A 198 3.86 4.73 1.75
N GLN A 199 3.77 3.56 2.38
CA GLN A 199 2.47 3.01 2.79
C GLN A 199 2.46 2.44 4.21
N GLU A 200 3.55 1.85 4.65
CA GLU A 200 3.58 1.00 5.85
C GLU A 200 4.41 1.59 6.99
N ASP A 201 4.91 2.82 6.86
CA ASP A 201 5.65 3.45 7.96
C ASP A 201 4.72 3.66 9.17
N PRO A 202 4.91 2.90 10.27
CA PRO A 202 4.03 2.99 11.43
C PRO A 202 4.06 4.35 12.10
N ALA A 203 5.20 5.05 12.05
CA ALA A 203 5.35 6.36 12.66
C ALA A 203 4.54 7.43 11.91
N LEU A 204 4.60 7.44 10.58
CA LEU A 204 3.82 8.37 9.76
C LEU A 204 2.32 8.11 9.89
N ASN A 205 1.91 6.84 9.90
CA ASN A 205 0.50 6.47 10.08
C ASN A 205 -0.02 6.92 11.46
N GLU A 206 0.79 6.78 12.49
CA GLU A 206 0.45 7.18 13.86
C GLU A 206 0.38 8.70 14.01
N ILE A 207 1.33 9.44 13.42
CA ILE A 207 1.29 10.92 13.38
C ILE A 207 0.02 11.39 12.68
N SER A 208 -0.35 10.79 11.55
CA SER A 208 -1.60 11.12 10.84
C SER A 208 -2.85 10.85 11.69
N ARG A 209 -2.84 9.78 12.47
CA ARG A 209 -3.92 9.44 13.40
C ARG A 209 -4.01 10.47 14.52
N TYR A 210 -2.91 10.81 15.18
CA TYR A 210 -2.89 11.82 16.24
C TYR A 210 -3.33 13.19 15.74
N HIS A 211 -2.89 13.58 14.54
CA HIS A 211 -3.36 14.81 13.91
C HIS A 211 -4.88 14.83 13.74
N SER A 212 -5.46 13.76 13.23
CA SER A 212 -6.92 13.64 13.05
C SER A 212 -7.67 13.64 14.39
N GLU A 213 -7.14 12.96 15.40
CA GLU A 213 -7.71 12.95 16.77
C GLU A 213 -7.64 14.33 17.41
N MET A 214 -6.56 15.08 17.23
CA MET A 214 -6.38 16.43 17.74
C MET A 214 -7.38 17.40 17.09
N VAL A 215 -7.53 17.35 15.75
CA VAL A 215 -8.52 18.15 15.03
C VAL A 215 -9.93 17.88 15.56
N MET A 216 -10.30 16.61 15.72
CA MET A 216 -11.60 16.21 16.24
C MET A 216 -11.81 16.67 17.70
N SER A 217 -10.76 16.64 18.51
CA SER A 217 -10.84 17.08 19.90
C SER A 217 -11.05 18.58 20.00
N PHE A 218 -10.33 19.41 19.21
CA PHE A 218 -10.56 20.85 19.16
C PHE A 218 -11.95 21.20 18.68
N ALA A 219 -12.43 20.54 17.62
CA ALA A 219 -13.78 20.75 17.12
C ALA A 219 -14.83 20.39 18.19
N THR A 220 -14.63 19.30 18.93
CA THR A 220 -15.54 18.89 20.02
C THR A 220 -15.53 19.91 21.19
N LEU A 221 -14.38 20.49 21.51
CA LEU A 221 -14.30 21.55 22.54
C LEU A 221 -15.14 22.78 22.16
N VAL A 222 -15.10 23.17 20.88
CA VAL A 222 -15.91 24.28 20.37
C VAL A 222 -17.40 23.91 20.31
N GLU A 223 -17.75 22.69 19.92
CA GLU A 223 -19.11 22.18 19.94
C GLU A 223 -19.73 22.24 21.35
N ASN A 224 -18.95 21.85 22.36
CA ASN A 224 -19.39 21.89 23.76
C ASN A 224 -19.64 23.33 24.26
N LYS A 225 -18.86 24.30 23.75
CA LYS A 225 -19.05 25.73 24.05
C LYS A 225 -20.40 26.23 23.52
N ASP A 226 -20.84 25.75 22.36
CA ASP A 226 -22.10 26.14 21.72
C ASP A 226 -23.36 25.50 22.35
N GLY A 227 -23.20 24.62 23.36
CA GLY A 227 -24.31 23.90 23.99
C GLY A 227 -25.06 22.95 23.05
N SER A 228 -24.51 22.69 21.86
CA SER A 228 -25.08 21.75 20.90
C SER A 228 -24.98 20.30 21.41
N THR A 229 -25.97 19.47 21.05
CA THR A 229 -26.01 18.07 21.48
C THR A 229 -24.82 17.29 20.94
N GLY A 230 -24.03 16.67 21.84
CA GLY A 230 -22.81 15.95 21.52
C GLY A 230 -22.91 15.00 20.32
N GLY A 231 -21.88 15.00 19.48
CA GLY A 231 -21.78 14.14 18.30
C GLY A 231 -22.29 14.76 16.98
N HIS A 232 -22.65 16.04 16.96
CA HIS A 232 -23.00 16.76 15.72
C HIS A 232 -21.85 16.71 14.71
N ILE A 233 -20.63 17.01 15.14
CA ILE A 233 -19.43 17.00 14.30
C ILE A 233 -19.20 15.64 13.65
N LYS A 234 -19.32 14.54 14.41
CA LYS A 234 -19.17 13.18 13.87
C LYS A 234 -20.22 12.87 12.80
N ARG A 235 -21.48 13.24 13.06
CA ARG A 235 -22.58 13.03 12.10
C ARG A 235 -22.40 13.87 10.85
N THR A 236 -22.06 15.16 10.99
CA THR A 236 -21.82 16.07 9.86
C THR A 236 -20.69 15.58 9.00
N THR A 237 -19.55 15.19 9.59
CA THR A 237 -18.42 14.62 8.85
C THR A 237 -18.79 13.34 8.10
N ALA A 238 -19.59 12.46 8.72
CA ALA A 238 -20.06 11.24 8.07
C ALA A 238 -21.01 11.55 6.89
N TYR A 239 -21.89 12.54 7.02
CA TYR A 239 -22.78 12.97 5.93
C TYR A 239 -22.01 13.62 4.79
N VAL A 240 -21.03 14.46 5.09
CA VAL A 240 -20.15 15.06 4.08
C VAL A 240 -19.43 13.98 3.26
N LYS A 241 -18.88 12.98 3.95
CA LYS A 241 -18.24 11.84 3.29
C LYS A 241 -19.19 11.07 2.39
N LEU A 242 -20.33 10.64 2.94
CA LEU A 242 -21.34 9.86 2.22
C LEU A 242 -21.84 10.60 0.98
N LEU A 243 -22.15 11.89 1.13
CA LEU A 243 -22.62 12.72 0.02
C LEU A 243 -21.58 12.88 -1.06
N ALA A 244 -20.33 13.17 -0.68
CA ALA A 244 -19.24 13.36 -1.65
C ALA A 244 -18.91 12.06 -2.41
N GLU A 245 -18.90 10.91 -1.72
CA GLU A 245 -18.68 9.60 -2.34
C GLU A 245 -19.82 9.25 -3.31
N GLU A 246 -21.09 9.43 -2.90
CA GLU A 246 -22.28 9.14 -3.71
C GLU A 246 -22.33 10.04 -4.97
N LEU A 247 -22.10 11.36 -4.82
CA LEU A 247 -22.05 12.28 -5.96
C LEU A 247 -20.97 11.87 -6.97
N ARG A 248 -19.81 11.45 -6.47
CA ARG A 248 -18.72 10.97 -7.31
C ARG A 248 -19.09 9.68 -8.04
N GLU A 249 -19.69 8.70 -7.36
CA GLU A 249 -20.09 7.42 -7.95
C GLU A 249 -21.14 7.60 -9.03
N ARG A 250 -22.10 8.49 -8.82
CA ARG A 250 -23.12 8.88 -9.81
C ARG A 250 -22.56 9.72 -10.96
N GLY A 251 -21.29 10.09 -10.91
CA GLY A 251 -20.64 10.84 -12.00
C GLY A 251 -20.66 12.34 -11.86
N TYR A 252 -21.28 12.89 -10.82
CA TYR A 252 -21.29 14.32 -10.57
C TYR A 252 -19.95 14.80 -10.04
N TYR A 253 -19.49 15.92 -10.51
CA TYR A 253 -18.25 16.58 -10.06
C TYR A 253 -16.99 15.70 -10.06
N LYS A 254 -16.89 14.70 -10.94
CA LYS A 254 -15.78 13.71 -10.96
C LYS A 254 -14.40 14.34 -11.03
N LYS A 255 -14.26 15.50 -11.68
CA LYS A 255 -12.98 16.22 -11.80
C LYS A 255 -12.57 16.88 -10.47
N ILE A 256 -13.53 17.25 -9.62
CA ILE A 256 -13.30 17.92 -8.34
C ILE A 256 -13.25 16.88 -7.21
N LEU A 257 -14.26 16.03 -7.13
CA LEU A 257 -14.39 15.01 -6.07
C LEU A 257 -13.43 13.83 -6.30
N THR A 258 -12.13 14.11 -6.40
CA THR A 258 -11.09 13.07 -6.35
C THR A 258 -11.06 12.45 -4.96
N LYS A 259 -10.45 11.28 -4.80
CA LYS A 259 -10.28 10.66 -3.47
C LYS A 259 -9.48 11.55 -2.52
N ASP A 260 -8.41 12.19 -3.04
CA ASP A 260 -7.62 13.12 -2.25
C ASP A 260 -8.44 14.33 -1.79
N TYR A 261 -9.29 14.87 -2.67
CA TYR A 261 -10.19 15.96 -2.32
C TYR A 261 -11.22 15.54 -1.25
N ILE A 262 -11.85 14.37 -1.43
CA ILE A 262 -12.83 13.85 -0.45
C ILE A 262 -12.15 13.61 0.92
N ARG A 263 -10.94 13.05 0.93
CA ARG A 263 -10.15 12.88 2.15
C ARG A 263 -9.90 14.22 2.84
N ASN A 264 -9.41 15.21 2.11
CA ASN A 264 -9.15 16.54 2.65
C ASN A 264 -10.44 17.23 3.13
N LEU A 265 -11.54 17.08 2.39
CA LEU A 265 -12.86 17.58 2.77
C LEU A 265 -13.33 16.96 4.10
N CYS A 266 -13.17 15.65 4.28
CA CYS A 266 -13.53 14.96 5.53
C CYS A 266 -12.61 15.36 6.70
N GLN A 267 -11.35 15.72 6.45
CA GLN A 267 -10.46 16.26 7.48
C GLN A 267 -10.82 17.70 7.87
N ALA A 268 -11.29 18.51 6.93
CA ALA A 268 -11.68 19.89 7.16
C ALA A 268 -13.10 20.02 7.77
N ALA A 269 -14.02 19.10 7.45
CA ALA A 269 -15.40 19.16 7.89
C ALA A 269 -15.59 19.35 9.41
N PRO A 270 -14.82 18.70 10.31
CA PRO A 270 -14.91 18.95 11.74
C PRO A 270 -14.68 20.41 12.14
N MET A 271 -13.87 21.14 11.37
CA MET A 271 -13.40 22.48 11.69
C MET A 271 -14.37 23.59 11.22
N HIS A 272 -15.49 23.26 10.57
CA HIS A 272 -16.38 24.26 9.97
C HIS A 272 -16.89 25.34 10.93
N ASP A 273 -16.99 25.02 12.20
CA ASP A 273 -17.49 25.88 13.27
C ASP A 273 -16.39 26.35 14.24
N ILE A 274 -15.09 26.08 13.95
CA ILE A 274 -14.00 26.39 14.88
C ILE A 274 -13.94 27.87 15.28
N GLY A 275 -14.34 28.77 14.38
CA GLY A 275 -14.37 30.21 14.65
C GLY A 275 -15.39 30.64 15.71
N LYS A 276 -16.32 29.78 16.11
CA LYS A 276 -17.22 30.05 17.25
C LYS A 276 -16.46 30.26 18.57
N ILE A 277 -15.20 29.82 18.64
CA ILE A 277 -14.36 30.09 19.81
C ILE A 277 -14.20 31.60 20.09
N ALA A 278 -14.25 32.42 19.05
CA ALA A 278 -14.14 33.89 19.15
C ALA A 278 -15.47 34.58 19.48
N VAL A 279 -16.59 33.86 19.44
CA VAL A 279 -17.90 34.42 19.77
C VAL A 279 -18.06 34.51 21.28
N PRO A 280 -18.50 35.65 21.84
CA PRO A 280 -18.79 35.80 23.30
C PRO A 280 -19.84 34.80 23.76
N ASP A 281 -19.64 34.19 24.94
CA ASP A 281 -20.53 33.16 25.50
C ASP A 281 -21.94 33.69 25.73
N VAL A 282 -22.08 34.95 26.14
CA VAL A 282 -23.38 35.61 26.36
C VAL A 282 -24.25 35.68 25.09
N ILE A 283 -23.61 35.65 23.91
CA ILE A 283 -24.30 35.64 22.62
C ILE A 283 -24.51 34.19 22.17
N LEU A 284 -23.45 33.37 22.25
CA LEU A 284 -23.44 31.99 21.76
C LEU A 284 -24.45 31.11 22.54
N GLN A 285 -24.53 31.32 23.86
CA GLN A 285 -25.39 30.53 24.77
C GLN A 285 -26.71 31.29 25.15
N LYS A 286 -27.04 32.36 24.42
CA LYS A 286 -28.20 33.18 24.73
C LYS A 286 -29.49 32.33 24.67
N PRO A 287 -30.25 32.29 25.77
CA PRO A 287 -31.56 31.64 25.71
C PRO A 287 -32.56 32.50 24.90
N GLY A 288 -33.07 31.96 23.79
CA GLY A 288 -34.04 32.61 22.94
C GLY A 288 -33.49 33.14 21.62
N ARG A 289 -34.20 34.09 20.99
CA ARG A 289 -33.82 34.62 19.68
C ARG A 289 -32.72 35.65 19.79
N LEU A 290 -31.79 35.60 18.87
CA LEU A 290 -30.73 36.62 18.70
C LEU A 290 -31.30 37.89 18.09
N THR A 291 -30.76 39.06 18.47
CA THR A 291 -30.98 40.30 17.74
C THR A 291 -30.23 40.27 16.40
N LYS A 292 -30.52 41.23 15.52
CA LYS A 292 -29.78 41.32 14.24
C LYS A 292 -28.28 41.55 14.45
N GLU A 293 -27.94 42.38 15.41
CA GLU A 293 -26.55 42.74 15.76
C GLU A 293 -25.79 41.51 16.33
N GLU A 294 -26.43 40.77 17.23
CA GLU A 294 -25.88 39.54 17.80
C GLU A 294 -25.69 38.46 16.72
N PHE A 295 -26.63 38.34 15.77
CA PHE A 295 -26.52 37.42 14.68
C PHE A 295 -25.36 37.78 13.74
N GLU A 296 -25.12 39.07 13.49
CA GLU A 296 -23.93 39.52 12.71
C GLU A 296 -22.60 39.17 13.43
N ILE A 297 -22.59 39.18 14.77
CA ILE A 297 -21.41 38.73 15.53
C ILE A 297 -21.18 37.22 15.33
N ILE A 298 -22.23 36.41 15.43
CA ILE A 298 -22.07 34.97 15.21
C ILE A 298 -21.62 34.66 13.78
N LYS A 299 -22.15 35.36 12.77
CA LYS A 299 -21.72 35.14 11.37
C LYS A 299 -20.22 35.32 11.13
N LYS A 300 -19.55 36.16 11.95
CA LYS A 300 -18.11 36.35 11.83
C LYS A 300 -17.28 35.09 12.10
N HIS A 301 -17.86 34.06 12.76
CA HIS A 301 -17.16 32.81 13.02
C HIS A 301 -16.61 32.17 11.73
N THR A 302 -17.24 32.37 10.56
CA THR A 302 -16.76 31.85 9.28
C THR A 302 -15.44 32.50 8.86
N ILE A 303 -15.29 33.82 9.10
CA ILE A 303 -14.08 34.56 8.80
C ILE A 303 -13.00 34.24 9.84
N ASP A 304 -13.37 34.19 11.10
CA ASP A 304 -12.45 33.93 12.21
C ASP A 304 -11.95 32.48 12.16
N GLY A 305 -12.81 31.52 11.79
CA GLY A 305 -12.41 30.14 11.55
C GLY A 305 -11.46 29.97 10.36
N GLY A 306 -11.57 30.80 9.33
CA GLY A 306 -10.62 30.81 8.20
C GLY A 306 -9.26 31.41 8.51
N ARG A 307 -9.09 32.05 9.68
CA ARG A 307 -7.81 32.63 10.16
C ARG A 307 -7.06 31.69 11.11
N ILE A 308 -7.75 30.73 11.70
CA ILE A 308 -7.20 29.69 12.58
C ILE A 308 -6.56 28.58 11.72
#